data_00bf6806656a7e5bf4dd5295ed475af9
#
_entry.id   00bf6806656a7e5bf4dd5295ed475af9
#
_cell.length_a   1.000
_cell.length_b   1.000
_cell.length_c   1.000
_cell.angle_alpha   90.00
_cell.angle_beta   90.00
_cell.angle_gamma   90.00
#
_symmetry.space_group_name_H-M   'P 1'
#
loop_
_entity.id
_entity.type
_entity.pdbx_description
1 polymer ?
#
loop_
_entity_poly.entity_id
_entity_poly.type
_entity_poly.pdbx_seq_one_letter_code
_entity_poly.pdbx_strand_id
1 'polypeptide(L)'
;MTTIAIDTAKLLRLHGSVQGRVPYVFGAKARPLCGGPEALARGVDCSGYVRWLMYHCSKAGYAFPDGSALQADWCKRQGFKSTSYRLNGGWHDGRLRLCFYRPKGKRAGHVWFVLNGQTIESAGGRGPTRRSWLTPVLLSRVEACYVLTAGS
;
A
#
# COMPACT_ATOMS: atom_id res chain seq x y z
N MET A 1 18.64 4.25 -10.00
CA MET A 1 17.48 3.50 -9.46
C MET A 1 16.22 4.33 -9.65
N THR A 2 15.19 3.74 -10.20
CA THR A 2 13.93 4.43 -10.42
C THR A 2 13.20 4.63 -9.08
N THR A 3 12.77 5.85 -8.84
CA THR A 3 11.93 6.20 -7.69
C THR A 3 10.83 7.15 -8.16
N ILE A 4 9.81 7.31 -7.33
CA ILE A 4 8.75 8.28 -7.54
C ILE A 4 8.68 9.22 -6.33
N ALA A 5 8.40 10.48 -6.58
CA ALA A 5 8.20 11.43 -5.50
C ALA A 5 6.84 11.16 -4.83
N ILE A 6 6.88 10.85 -3.54
CA ILE A 6 5.69 10.66 -2.72
C ILE A 6 5.82 11.55 -1.49
N ASP A 7 4.78 12.32 -1.23
CA ASP A 7 4.67 13.11 0.00
C ASP A 7 4.29 12.18 1.15
N THR A 8 5.30 11.61 1.81
CA THR A 8 5.10 10.63 2.89
C THR A 8 4.46 11.27 4.13
N ALA A 9 4.73 12.54 4.39
CA ALA A 9 4.09 13.24 5.49
C ALA A 9 2.57 13.38 5.26
N LYS A 10 2.18 13.74 4.04
CA LYS A 10 0.77 13.79 3.65
C LYS A 10 0.12 12.42 3.72
N LEU A 11 0.83 11.38 3.26
CA LEU A 11 0.34 10.00 3.30
C LEU A 11 0.03 9.57 4.74
N LEU A 12 0.92 9.86 5.68
CA LEU A 12 0.71 9.56 7.09
C LEU A 12 -0.45 10.37 7.69
N ARG A 13 -0.61 11.63 7.31
CA ARG A 13 -1.75 12.45 7.77
C ARG A 13 -3.07 11.90 7.26
N LEU A 14 -3.16 11.56 5.98
CA LEU A 14 -4.37 10.97 5.40
C LEU A 14 -4.69 9.64 6.04
N HIS A 15 -3.67 8.80 6.24
CA HIS A 15 -3.85 7.53 6.94
C HIS A 15 -4.39 7.75 8.36
N GLY A 16 -3.81 8.66 9.12
CA GLY A 16 -4.26 8.98 10.48
C GLY A 16 -5.71 9.47 10.53
N SER A 17 -6.18 10.15 9.47
CA SER A 17 -7.55 10.65 9.42
C SER A 17 -8.60 9.56 9.23
N VAL A 18 -8.22 8.39 8.73
CA VAL A 18 -9.15 7.30 8.41
C VAL A 18 -8.92 6.02 9.22
N GLN A 19 -7.77 5.88 9.86
CA GLN A 19 -7.45 4.69 10.65
C GLN A 19 -8.49 4.47 11.75
N GLY A 20 -9.03 3.26 11.80
CA GLY A 20 -10.04 2.89 12.79
C GLY A 20 -11.44 3.48 12.54
N ARG A 21 -11.62 4.21 11.44
CA ARG A 21 -12.90 4.90 11.13
C ARG A 21 -13.58 4.41 9.86
N VAL A 22 -12.87 3.62 9.06
CA VAL A 22 -13.35 3.12 7.77
C VAL A 22 -13.27 1.60 7.81
N PRO A 23 -14.36 0.88 7.46
CA PRO A 23 -14.31 -0.58 7.45
C PRO A 23 -13.58 -1.11 6.23
N TYR A 24 -13.06 -2.33 6.34
CA TYR A 24 -12.65 -3.09 5.17
C TYR A 24 -13.89 -3.67 4.50
N VAL A 25 -14.06 -3.39 3.20
CA VAL A 25 -15.12 -3.97 2.39
C VAL A 25 -14.50 -4.46 1.08
N PHE A 26 -14.57 -5.77 0.85
CA PHE A 26 -14.01 -6.38 -0.36
C PHE A 26 -14.62 -5.75 -1.62
N GLY A 27 -13.77 -5.35 -2.56
CA GLY A 27 -14.20 -4.70 -3.80
C GLY A 27 -14.56 -3.22 -3.68
N ALA A 28 -14.59 -2.66 -2.46
CA ALA A 28 -14.92 -1.26 -2.28
C ALA A 28 -13.73 -0.35 -2.58
N LYS A 29 -14.01 0.75 -3.27
CA LYS A 29 -13.03 1.73 -3.74
C LYS A 29 -13.43 3.14 -3.28
N ALA A 30 -12.46 4.05 -3.26
CA ALA A 30 -12.76 5.47 -3.05
C ALA A 30 -13.72 6.00 -4.12
N ARG A 31 -14.72 6.76 -3.71
CA ARG A 31 -15.72 7.36 -4.62
C ARG A 31 -16.00 8.81 -4.24
N PRO A 32 -15.51 9.77 -5.03
CA PRO A 32 -14.57 9.62 -6.15
C PRO A 32 -13.13 9.41 -5.67
N LEU A 33 -12.26 8.94 -6.55
CA LEU A 33 -10.84 8.76 -6.22
C LEU A 33 -10.19 10.07 -5.77
N CYS A 34 -10.57 11.19 -6.38
CA CYS A 34 -10.06 12.51 -6.03
C CYS A 34 -10.66 13.08 -4.73
N GLY A 35 -11.64 12.40 -4.12
CA GLY A 35 -12.25 12.85 -2.87
C GLY A 35 -11.33 12.67 -1.68
N GLY A 36 -11.63 13.38 -0.60
CA GLY A 36 -10.93 13.25 0.68
C GLY A 36 -11.36 11.99 1.44
N PRO A 37 -11.15 11.97 2.78
CA PRO A 37 -11.54 10.83 3.62
C PRO A 37 -12.99 10.37 3.47
N GLU A 38 -13.90 11.29 3.18
CA GLU A 38 -15.32 10.99 2.97
C GLU A 38 -15.55 10.06 1.78
N ALA A 39 -14.64 10.02 0.82
CA ALA A 39 -14.71 9.10 -0.32
C ALA A 39 -14.55 7.63 0.07
N LEU A 40 -14.07 7.36 1.28
CA LEU A 40 -13.89 6.02 1.84
C LEU A 40 -15.01 5.61 2.80
N ALA A 41 -16.03 6.45 2.97
CA ALA A 41 -17.03 6.28 4.05
C ALA A 41 -17.73 4.93 4.04
N ARG A 42 -17.93 4.32 2.87
CA ARG A 42 -18.60 3.02 2.72
C ARG A 42 -17.65 1.83 2.84
N GLY A 43 -16.38 2.08 3.12
CA GLY A 43 -15.35 1.08 3.20
C GLY A 43 -14.38 1.12 2.04
N VAL A 44 -13.28 0.40 2.18
CA VAL A 44 -12.25 0.31 1.15
C VAL A 44 -11.49 -1.01 1.31
N ASP A 45 -11.14 -1.62 0.18
CA ASP A 45 -10.27 -2.80 0.18
C ASP A 45 -8.79 -2.40 0.15
N CYS A 46 -7.90 -3.40 0.12
CA CYS A 46 -6.46 -3.16 0.19
C CYS A 46 -5.94 -2.35 -1.00
N SER A 47 -6.28 -2.75 -2.22
CA SER A 47 -5.80 -2.07 -3.43
C SER A 47 -6.47 -0.72 -3.66
N GLY A 48 -7.73 -0.59 -3.28
CA GLY A 48 -8.45 0.69 -3.34
C GLY A 48 -7.85 1.73 -2.42
N TYR A 49 -7.44 1.30 -1.23
CA TYR A 49 -6.79 2.19 -0.26
C TYR A 49 -5.42 2.65 -0.75
N VAL A 50 -4.61 1.73 -1.23
CA VAL A 50 -3.29 2.06 -1.81
C VAL A 50 -3.45 3.02 -2.99
N ARG A 51 -4.43 2.77 -3.86
CA ARG A 51 -4.70 3.65 -5.01
C ARG A 51 -5.09 5.06 -4.56
N TRP A 52 -5.94 5.17 -3.56
CA TRP A 52 -6.36 6.46 -3.02
C TRP A 52 -5.18 7.25 -2.45
N LEU A 53 -4.32 6.60 -1.66
CA LEU A 53 -3.12 7.23 -1.11
C LEU A 53 -2.14 7.64 -2.22
N MET A 54 -1.90 6.78 -3.21
CA MET A 54 -1.03 7.11 -4.34
C MET A 54 -1.57 8.28 -5.16
N TYR A 55 -2.87 8.33 -5.37
CA TYR A 55 -3.50 9.44 -6.07
C TYR A 55 -3.23 10.78 -5.38
N HIS A 56 -3.43 10.82 -4.07
CA HIS A 56 -3.32 12.07 -3.31
C HIS A 56 -1.89 12.47 -2.95
N CYS A 57 -0.98 11.52 -2.86
CA CYS A 57 0.37 11.76 -2.32
C CYS A 57 1.48 11.68 -3.36
N SER A 58 1.17 11.33 -4.60
CA SER A 58 2.14 11.25 -5.68
C SER A 58 1.60 11.90 -6.95
N LYS A 59 2.48 12.04 -7.94
CA LYS A 59 2.09 12.54 -9.27
C LYS A 59 1.59 11.44 -10.20
N ALA A 60 1.50 10.20 -9.75
CA ALA A 60 1.01 9.10 -10.57
C ALA A 60 -0.46 9.29 -10.97
N GLY A 61 -1.26 9.89 -10.09
CA GLY A 61 -2.67 10.18 -10.38
C GLY A 61 -3.44 8.94 -10.80
N TYR A 62 -4.19 9.06 -11.89
CA TYR A 62 -4.96 7.94 -12.45
C TYR A 62 -4.10 6.88 -13.14
N ALA A 63 -2.82 7.14 -13.40
CA ALA A 63 -1.93 6.15 -14.00
C ALA A 63 -1.66 4.97 -13.08
N PHE A 64 -1.71 5.17 -11.76
CA PHE A 64 -1.62 4.06 -10.81
C PHE A 64 -2.93 3.28 -10.84
N PRO A 65 -2.89 1.99 -11.22
CA PRO A 65 -4.11 1.25 -11.54
C PRO A 65 -4.86 0.76 -10.30
N ASP A 66 -6.07 0.26 -10.54
CA ASP A 66 -6.87 -0.43 -9.55
C ASP A 66 -6.55 -1.93 -9.54
N GLY A 67 -6.63 -2.54 -8.36
CA GLY A 67 -6.40 -3.97 -8.19
C GLY A 67 -4.94 -4.33 -7.94
N SER A 68 -4.70 -5.24 -6.98
CA SER A 68 -3.34 -5.57 -6.55
C SER A 68 -2.48 -6.16 -7.67
N ALA A 69 -3.06 -7.00 -8.53
CA ALA A 69 -2.32 -7.60 -9.65
C ALA A 69 -1.83 -6.54 -10.65
N LEU A 70 -2.69 -5.60 -11.01
CA LEU A 70 -2.33 -4.52 -11.93
C LEU A 70 -1.36 -3.53 -11.28
N GLN A 71 -1.48 -3.30 -9.98
CA GLN A 71 -0.55 -2.45 -9.24
C GLN A 71 0.85 -3.06 -9.19
N ALA A 72 0.96 -4.36 -8.95
CA ALA A 72 2.24 -5.07 -8.99
C ALA A 72 2.88 -4.99 -10.38
N ASP A 73 2.10 -5.22 -11.41
CA ASP A 73 2.55 -5.11 -12.80
C ASP A 73 3.00 -3.69 -13.14
N TRP A 74 2.28 -2.68 -12.68
CA TRP A 74 2.66 -1.28 -12.85
C TRP A 74 4.02 -0.99 -12.22
N CYS A 75 4.26 -1.44 -10.98
CA CYS A 75 5.56 -1.27 -10.31
C CYS A 75 6.69 -1.90 -11.10
N LYS A 76 6.47 -3.11 -11.63
CA LYS A 76 7.45 -3.82 -12.44
C LYS A 76 7.74 -3.06 -13.73
N ARG A 77 6.73 -2.58 -14.43
CA ARG A 77 6.88 -1.83 -15.69
C ARG A 77 7.57 -0.48 -15.47
N GLN A 78 7.35 0.17 -14.33
CA GLN A 78 8.06 1.41 -13.99
C GLN A 78 9.55 1.18 -13.68
N GLY A 79 9.96 -0.05 -13.46
CA GLY A 79 11.35 -0.38 -13.17
C GLY A 79 11.77 -0.12 -11.72
N PHE A 80 10.82 -0.11 -10.78
CA PHE A 80 11.16 -0.01 -9.36
C PHE A 80 11.97 -1.21 -8.92
N LYS A 81 12.96 -0.96 -8.07
CA LYS A 81 13.80 -2.01 -7.53
C LYS A 81 12.97 -2.92 -6.62
N SER A 82 12.98 -4.21 -6.93
CA SER A 82 12.47 -5.23 -6.02
C SER A 82 13.50 -5.49 -4.93
N THR A 83 13.06 -5.63 -3.70
CA THR A 83 13.94 -5.85 -2.56
C THR A 83 13.55 -7.14 -1.85
N SER A 84 14.56 -7.83 -1.29
CA SER A 84 14.32 -9.02 -0.49
C SER A 84 13.74 -8.65 0.86
N TYR A 85 12.58 -9.20 1.17
CA TYR A 85 11.91 -8.98 2.45
C TYR A 85 12.59 -9.72 3.61
N ARG A 86 13.46 -10.69 3.31
CA ARG A 86 14.06 -11.56 4.34
C ARG A 86 15.29 -10.96 5.01
N LEU A 87 15.87 -9.91 4.41
CA LEU A 87 17.23 -9.53 4.72
C LEU A 87 17.38 -8.28 5.58
N ASN A 88 16.29 -7.65 6.04
CA ASN A 88 16.51 -6.47 6.84
C ASN A 88 15.41 -6.25 7.85
N GLY A 89 15.79 -6.03 9.06
CA GLY A 89 14.97 -5.93 10.25
C GLY A 89 13.87 -4.87 10.21
N GLY A 90 12.93 -4.95 9.26
CA GLY A 90 11.77 -4.08 9.20
C GLY A 90 11.96 -2.81 8.38
N TRP A 91 13.08 -2.69 7.68
CA TRP A 91 13.37 -1.58 6.75
C TRP A 91 13.20 -0.19 7.38
N HIS A 92 14.03 0.11 8.36
CA HIS A 92 14.06 1.41 9.04
C HIS A 92 15.00 2.40 8.33
N ASP A 93 14.72 2.66 7.06
CA ASP A 93 15.58 3.49 6.20
C ASP A 93 14.87 4.70 5.60
N GLY A 94 13.66 4.99 6.03
CA GLY A 94 12.86 6.10 5.52
C GLY A 94 12.30 5.90 4.12
N ARG A 95 12.58 4.77 3.47
CA ARG A 95 12.05 4.46 2.14
C ARG A 95 10.66 3.88 2.25
N LEU A 96 9.76 4.34 1.38
CA LEU A 96 8.44 3.74 1.25
C LEU A 96 8.50 2.58 0.28
N ARG A 97 8.01 1.42 0.73
CA ARG A 97 7.90 0.22 -0.10
C ARG A 97 6.45 -0.16 -0.30
N LEU A 98 6.18 -0.78 -1.43
CA LEU A 98 4.86 -1.34 -1.74
C LEU A 98 5.02 -2.85 -1.91
N CYS A 99 4.32 -3.60 -1.08
CA CYS A 99 4.48 -5.05 -0.96
C CYS A 99 3.20 -5.75 -1.39
N PHE A 100 3.38 -6.93 -1.97
CA PHE A 100 2.30 -7.71 -2.56
C PHE A 100 2.40 -9.16 -2.15
N TYR A 101 1.25 -9.81 -1.95
CA TYR A 101 1.20 -11.26 -1.98
C TYR A 101 -0.05 -11.74 -2.72
N ARG A 102 0.06 -12.97 -3.26
CA ARG A 102 -1.05 -13.64 -3.91
C ARG A 102 -1.09 -15.08 -3.41
N PRO A 103 -2.09 -15.44 -2.60
CA PRO A 103 -2.22 -16.83 -2.13
C PRO A 103 -2.45 -17.77 -3.30
N LYS A 104 -1.85 -18.97 -3.24
CA LYS A 104 -2.09 -20.01 -4.25
C LYS A 104 -3.57 -20.39 -4.24
N GLY A 105 -4.17 -20.50 -5.44
CA GLY A 105 -5.57 -20.91 -5.61
C GLY A 105 -6.60 -19.88 -5.12
N LYS A 106 -6.18 -18.71 -4.72
CA LYS A 106 -7.07 -17.61 -4.31
C LYS A 106 -7.09 -16.54 -5.39
N ARG A 107 -8.23 -15.86 -5.52
CA ARG A 107 -8.39 -14.75 -6.45
C ARG A 107 -7.84 -13.46 -5.88
N ALA A 108 -8.02 -13.23 -4.59
CA ALA A 108 -7.63 -12.01 -3.93
C ALA A 108 -6.22 -12.15 -3.37
N GLY A 109 -5.38 -11.18 -3.71
CA GLY A 109 -4.11 -10.97 -3.06
C GLY A 109 -4.23 -9.91 -1.98
N HIS A 110 -3.10 -9.39 -1.57
CA HIS A 110 -3.03 -8.27 -0.65
C HIS A 110 -1.91 -7.33 -1.08
N VAL A 111 -2.12 -6.05 -0.87
CA VAL A 111 -1.13 -5.00 -1.14
C VAL A 111 -1.09 -4.04 0.03
N TRP A 112 0.11 -3.62 0.40
CA TRP A 112 0.32 -2.71 1.52
C TRP A 112 1.61 -1.93 1.35
N PHE A 113 1.63 -0.73 1.92
CA PHE A 113 2.87 0.01 2.09
C PHE A 113 3.63 -0.45 3.34
N VAL A 114 4.94 -0.32 3.30
CA VAL A 114 5.80 -0.44 4.48
C VAL A 114 6.64 0.82 4.61
N LEU A 115 6.62 1.43 5.78
CA LEU A 115 7.43 2.59 6.13
C LEU A 115 7.97 2.41 7.54
N ASN A 116 9.29 2.42 7.66
CA ASN A 116 9.97 2.31 8.96
C ASN A 116 9.45 1.19 9.84
N GLY A 117 9.34 -0.01 9.26
CA GLY A 117 9.00 -1.22 9.97
C GLY A 117 7.52 -1.45 10.24
N GLN A 118 6.66 -0.55 9.78
CA GLN A 118 5.21 -0.69 9.96
C GLN A 118 4.48 -0.64 8.62
N THR A 119 3.40 -1.39 8.53
CA THR A 119 2.52 -1.35 7.36
C THR A 119 1.67 -0.08 7.36
N ILE A 120 1.21 0.29 6.18
CA ILE A 120 0.13 1.25 5.97
C ILE A 120 -0.79 0.57 4.98
N GLU A 121 -1.98 0.14 5.42
CA GLU A 121 -2.81 -0.78 4.65
C GLU A 121 -4.28 -0.68 5.03
N SER A 122 -5.15 -1.21 4.16
CA SER A 122 -6.50 -1.58 4.55
C SER A 122 -6.56 -3.11 4.61
N ALA A 123 -6.74 -3.66 5.81
CA ALA A 123 -6.69 -5.09 6.05
C ALA A 123 -8.06 -5.66 6.40
N GLY A 124 -8.31 -6.90 6.02
CA GLY A 124 -9.55 -7.59 6.34
C GLY A 124 -9.86 -7.58 7.83
N GLY A 125 -11.10 -7.24 8.17
CA GLY A 125 -11.56 -7.12 9.55
C GLY A 125 -11.14 -5.85 10.28
N ARG A 126 -10.30 -5.01 9.67
CA ARG A 126 -9.75 -3.82 10.32
C ARG A 126 -9.97 -2.52 9.55
N GLY A 127 -10.00 -2.60 8.21
CA GLY A 127 -9.88 -1.40 7.37
C GLY A 127 -8.49 -0.78 7.44
N PRO A 128 -8.36 0.54 7.22
CA PRO A 128 -7.08 1.24 7.34
C PRO A 128 -6.44 1.04 8.70
N THR A 129 -5.21 0.53 8.69
CA THR A 129 -4.48 0.15 9.91
C THR A 129 -2.97 0.17 9.69
N ARG A 130 -2.22 0.07 10.80
CA ARG A 130 -0.78 -0.15 10.78
C ARG A 130 -0.44 -1.37 11.63
N ARG A 131 0.46 -2.20 11.11
CA ARG A 131 0.94 -3.40 11.81
C ARG A 131 2.46 -3.46 11.72
N SER A 132 3.09 -4.18 12.66
CA SER A 132 4.50 -4.49 12.52
C SER A 132 4.72 -5.29 11.22
N TRP A 133 5.67 -4.86 10.40
CA TRP A 133 6.07 -5.57 9.19
C TRP A 133 6.64 -6.96 9.49
N LEU A 134 7.23 -7.11 10.67
CA LEU A 134 7.91 -8.34 11.04
C LEU A 134 6.97 -9.45 11.53
N THR A 135 5.66 -9.31 11.35
CA THR A 135 4.75 -10.41 11.72
C THR A 135 5.03 -11.63 10.85
N PRO A 136 5.08 -12.85 11.44
CA PRO A 136 5.33 -14.06 10.65
C PRO A 136 4.34 -14.26 9.50
N VAL A 137 3.08 -13.87 9.69
CA VAL A 137 2.04 -14.00 8.66
C VAL A 137 2.39 -13.18 7.43
N LEU A 138 2.79 -11.93 7.59
CA LEU A 138 3.16 -11.07 6.44
C LEU A 138 4.44 -11.56 5.78
N LEU A 139 5.46 -11.89 6.58
CA LEU A 139 6.75 -12.34 6.05
C LEU A 139 6.64 -13.65 5.27
N SER A 140 5.78 -14.57 5.70
CA SER A 140 5.62 -15.86 5.02
C SER A 140 4.87 -15.76 3.70
N ARG A 141 4.14 -14.69 3.46
CA ARG A 141 3.24 -14.55 2.31
C ARG A 141 3.72 -13.59 1.25
N VAL A 142 4.66 -12.70 1.58
CA VAL A 142 5.08 -11.68 0.65
C VAL A 142 5.71 -12.27 -0.61
N GLU A 143 5.26 -11.78 -1.77
CA GLU A 143 5.71 -12.23 -3.09
C GLU A 143 6.69 -11.23 -3.71
N ALA A 144 6.40 -9.95 -3.58
CA ALA A 144 7.24 -8.89 -4.11
C ALA A 144 7.15 -7.63 -3.25
N CYS A 145 8.26 -6.93 -3.12
CA CYS A 145 8.34 -5.63 -2.45
C CYS A 145 9.13 -4.67 -3.32
N TYR A 146 8.53 -3.55 -3.69
CA TYR A 146 9.14 -2.55 -4.53
C TYR A 146 9.49 -1.31 -3.72
N VAL A 147 10.70 -0.81 -3.90
CA VAL A 147 11.15 0.45 -3.30
C VAL A 147 10.63 1.60 -4.15
N LEU A 148 9.75 2.42 -3.59
CA LEU A 148 9.12 3.52 -4.33
C LEU A 148 9.89 4.83 -4.22
N THR A 149 10.46 5.12 -3.05
CA THR A 149 11.08 6.41 -2.78
C THR A 149 12.56 6.27 -2.46
N ALA A 150 13.29 7.38 -2.61
CA ALA A 150 14.65 7.48 -2.11
C ALA A 150 14.65 7.47 -0.58
N GLY A 151 15.76 7.03 0.01
CA GLY A 151 15.95 7.08 1.47
C GLY A 151 16.08 8.50 1.98
N SER A 152 15.77 8.68 3.23
CA SER A 152 15.99 9.94 3.94
C SER A 152 17.43 10.02 4.46
#